data_a9ccf97b37b41f0277d09f964238306a
#
_entry.id   a9ccf97b37b41f0277d09f964238306a
#
_cell.length_a   1.000
_cell.length_b   1.000
_cell.length_c   1.000
_cell.angle_alpha   90.00
_cell.angle_beta   90.00
_cell.angle_gamma   90.00
#
_symmetry.space_group_name_H-M   'P 1'
#
loop_
_entity.id
_entity.type
_entity.pdbx_description
1 polymer ?
#
loop_
_entity_poly.entity_id
_entity_poly.type
_entity_poly.pdbx_seq_one_letter_code
_entity_poly.pdbx_strand_id
1 'polypeptide(L)'
;MFSLRPRLAVLLIGLLALAPLLSAQARTVYRCVRNGTVSLSTAPEPGSKCEARQIEDYTAKVPNLWGSMGVFSGTLYQREQDGQLVYGTRKLPGSTVYLKFTVETPPGEPAHPGLGKVGKPRLDMYAKQFKAAAKSTGVEDAWLRSIAHAESGFDANALSPKGAQGVMQLMPDVSKQYGVVDPYSSVESINAGARHLKSLLKRYKNDLTLVAAAYNAGIGAVTRYKGVPPYAETQAYVEKVQALHQRYRQALGPAPLKPADAIQQKLKSSP
;
A
#
# COMPACT_ATOMS: atom_id res chain seq x y z
N MET A 1 59.13 1.68 71.09
CA MET A 1 59.40 1.39 69.72
C MET A 1 58.15 0.72 69.13
N PHE A 2 57.26 1.50 68.54
CA PHE A 2 56.09 1.02 67.85
C PHE A 2 56.05 1.57 66.43
N SER A 3 56.18 0.66 65.47
CA SER A 3 56.20 0.95 64.06
C SER A 3 54.77 1.03 63.55
N LEU A 4 54.33 2.23 63.12
CA LEU A 4 53.05 2.39 62.33
C LEU A 4 53.31 2.11 60.86
N ARG A 5 52.62 1.13 60.32
CA ARG A 5 52.52 0.91 58.88
C ARG A 5 51.29 1.65 58.33
N PRO A 6 51.40 2.43 57.27
CA PRO A 6 50.24 3.06 56.65
C PRO A 6 49.49 2.01 55.75
N ARG A 7 48.18 1.95 55.97
CA ARG A 7 47.28 1.21 55.10
C ARG A 7 47.01 2.02 53.83
N LEU A 8 47.46 1.51 52.69
CA LEU A 8 47.05 1.99 51.37
C LEU A 8 45.59 1.61 51.13
N ALA A 9 44.72 2.61 51.08
CA ALA A 9 43.35 2.45 50.57
C ALA A 9 43.39 2.50 49.06
N VAL A 10 43.13 1.39 48.39
CA VAL A 10 42.95 1.30 46.94
C VAL A 10 41.51 1.74 46.63
N LEU A 11 41.37 2.95 46.10
CA LEU A 11 40.13 3.46 45.53
C LEU A 11 39.93 2.79 44.17
N LEU A 12 39.07 1.80 44.13
CA LEU A 12 38.51 1.26 42.88
C LEU A 12 37.51 2.27 42.28
N ILE A 13 38.01 3.08 41.36
CA ILE A 13 37.17 3.91 40.50
C ILE A 13 36.54 2.96 39.47
N GLY A 14 35.29 2.62 39.72
CA GLY A 14 34.47 1.88 38.74
C GLY A 14 34.28 2.73 37.50
N LEU A 15 34.94 2.39 36.40
CA LEU A 15 34.65 2.91 35.07
C LEU A 15 33.28 2.32 34.64
N LEU A 16 32.21 3.08 34.88
CA LEU A 16 30.94 2.83 34.20
C LEU A 16 31.18 3.13 32.72
N ALA A 17 31.40 2.09 31.95
CA ALA A 17 31.34 2.16 30.50
C ALA A 17 29.90 2.55 30.10
N LEU A 18 29.69 3.85 29.81
CA LEU A 18 28.51 4.27 29.04
C LEU A 18 28.61 3.63 27.67
N ALA A 19 27.92 2.49 27.52
CA ALA A 19 27.62 1.98 26.20
C ALA A 19 26.83 3.06 25.46
N PRO A 20 27.24 3.50 24.24
CA PRO A 20 26.43 4.42 23.49
C PRO A 20 25.11 3.68 23.19
N LEU A 21 24.01 4.24 23.69
CA LEU A 21 22.68 3.90 23.22
C LEU A 21 22.70 4.19 21.72
N LEU A 22 22.85 3.15 20.91
CA LEU A 22 22.62 3.20 19.49
C LEU A 22 21.14 3.57 19.31
N SER A 23 20.88 4.87 19.31
CA SER A 23 19.59 5.37 18.88
C SER A 23 19.39 4.90 17.45
N ALA A 24 18.38 4.09 17.21
CA ALA A 24 17.93 3.75 15.88
C ALA A 24 17.65 5.08 15.15
N GLN A 25 18.60 5.49 14.29
CA GLN A 25 18.40 6.70 13.50
C GLN A 25 17.36 6.39 12.44
N ALA A 26 16.19 6.98 12.60
CA ALA A 26 15.19 6.96 11.55
C ALA A 26 15.82 7.46 10.25
N ARG A 27 15.83 6.58 9.21
CA ARG A 27 16.42 6.94 7.93
C ARG A 27 15.42 7.75 7.14
N THR A 28 15.82 8.96 6.74
CA THR A 28 15.00 9.78 5.86
C THR A 28 15.12 9.31 4.42
N VAL A 29 13.99 9.02 3.79
CA VAL A 29 13.89 8.73 2.37
C VAL A 29 12.96 9.77 1.74
N TYR A 30 13.35 10.27 0.60
CA TYR A 30 12.58 11.25 -0.16
C TYR A 30 11.76 10.53 -1.22
N ARG A 31 10.47 10.80 -1.21
CA ARG A 31 9.56 10.44 -2.27
C ARG A 31 9.52 11.59 -3.27
N CYS A 32 9.96 11.33 -4.50
CA CYS A 32 10.12 12.34 -5.52
C CYS A 32 9.20 12.07 -6.72
N VAL A 33 8.42 13.08 -7.13
CA VAL A 33 7.50 13.01 -8.27
C VAL A 33 8.03 13.88 -9.41
N ARG A 34 8.13 13.30 -10.60
CA ARG A 34 8.52 14.01 -11.84
C ARG A 34 7.80 13.40 -13.03
N ASN A 35 7.09 14.22 -13.80
CA ASN A 35 6.35 13.79 -15.00
C ASN A 35 5.44 12.57 -14.74
N GLY A 36 4.69 12.59 -13.63
CA GLY A 36 3.78 11.51 -13.24
C GLY A 36 4.45 10.22 -12.77
N THR A 37 5.79 10.18 -12.70
CA THR A 37 6.52 9.02 -12.18
C THR A 37 7.05 9.29 -10.78
N VAL A 38 6.92 8.31 -9.90
CA VAL A 38 7.43 8.34 -8.53
C VAL A 38 8.77 7.64 -8.45
N SER A 39 9.67 8.19 -7.64
CA SER A 39 10.93 7.56 -7.27
C SER A 39 11.19 7.74 -5.77
N LEU A 40 12.00 6.85 -5.21
CA LEU A 40 12.53 6.96 -3.86
C LEU A 40 14.01 7.29 -3.94
N SER A 41 14.47 8.21 -3.08
CA SER A 41 15.86 8.63 -3.05
C SER A 41 16.29 8.98 -1.62
N THR A 42 17.56 8.84 -1.32
CA THR A 42 18.13 9.25 -0.01
C THR A 42 18.38 10.75 0.09
N ALA A 43 18.20 11.49 -1.00
CA ALA A 43 18.22 12.96 -1.03
C ALA A 43 17.21 13.49 -2.05
N PRO A 44 16.81 14.78 -1.98
CA PRO A 44 15.92 15.37 -2.98
C PRO A 44 16.48 15.25 -4.40
N GLU A 45 15.65 14.83 -5.35
CA GLU A 45 16.05 14.71 -6.75
C GLU A 45 15.92 16.06 -7.47
N PRO A 46 16.95 16.53 -8.18
CA PRO A 46 16.88 17.75 -8.98
C PRO A 46 15.73 17.70 -9.99
N GLY A 47 14.93 18.76 -10.05
CA GLY A 47 13.80 18.88 -10.99
C GLY A 47 12.60 17.98 -10.66
N SER A 48 12.55 17.42 -9.46
CA SER A 48 11.42 16.63 -8.95
C SER A 48 10.79 17.33 -7.73
N LYS A 49 9.50 17.13 -7.52
CA LYS A 49 8.83 17.52 -6.28
C LYS A 49 9.03 16.40 -5.27
N CYS A 50 9.81 16.65 -4.22
CA CYS A 50 10.19 15.65 -3.24
C CYS A 50 9.60 15.94 -1.86
N GLU A 51 9.13 14.90 -1.17
CA GLU A 51 8.68 14.93 0.21
C GLU A 51 9.55 13.98 1.05
N ALA A 52 10.03 14.47 2.20
CA ALA A 52 10.78 13.65 3.14
C ALA A 52 9.84 12.70 3.89
N ARG A 53 10.26 11.45 4.03
CA ARG A 53 9.58 10.39 4.79
C ARG A 53 10.56 9.75 5.75
N GLN A 54 10.16 9.58 6.99
CA GLN A 54 10.92 8.82 7.98
C GLN A 54 10.58 7.34 7.83
N ILE A 55 11.60 6.50 7.66
CA ILE A 55 11.44 5.05 7.68
C ILE A 55 11.94 4.56 9.04
N GLU A 56 11.04 4.01 9.82
CA GLU A 56 11.39 3.39 11.08
C GLU A 56 11.76 1.92 10.86
N ASP A 57 12.82 1.47 11.52
CA ASP A 57 13.37 0.10 11.32
C ASP A 57 12.39 -1.03 11.69
N TYR A 58 11.29 -0.72 12.39
CA TYR A 58 10.28 -1.74 12.70
C TYR A 58 9.44 -2.17 11.49
N THR A 59 9.50 -1.43 10.37
CA THR A 59 8.81 -1.82 9.13
C THR A 59 9.26 -3.20 8.60
N ALA A 60 10.46 -3.63 8.97
CA ALA A 60 10.94 -4.98 8.68
C ALA A 60 10.16 -6.10 9.41
N LYS A 61 9.39 -5.76 10.45
CA LYS A 61 8.56 -6.70 11.21
C LYS A 61 7.06 -6.63 10.84
N VAL A 62 6.67 -5.71 9.98
CA VAL A 62 5.29 -5.67 9.47
C VAL A 62 5.14 -6.89 8.56
N PRO A 63 4.20 -7.79 8.87
CA PRO A 63 3.95 -8.92 7.98
C PRO A 63 3.72 -8.42 6.57
N ASN A 64 4.37 -9.05 5.60
CA ASN A 64 4.17 -8.72 4.21
C ASN A 64 2.68 -8.89 3.85
N LEU A 65 1.92 -7.80 3.92
CA LEU A 65 0.48 -7.78 3.62
C LEU A 65 0.19 -8.14 2.16
N TRP A 66 1.22 -8.19 1.34
CA TRP A 66 1.14 -8.28 -0.12
C TRP A 66 1.40 -9.68 -0.67
N GLY A 67 1.68 -10.65 0.21
CA GLY A 67 1.83 -12.06 -0.14
C GLY A 67 2.90 -12.37 -1.19
N SER A 68 2.90 -13.61 -1.61
CA SER A 68 3.82 -14.14 -2.62
C SER A 68 3.45 -13.65 -4.03
N MET A 69 3.63 -12.38 -4.30
CA MET A 69 3.24 -11.78 -5.57
C MET A 69 4.25 -11.96 -6.71
N GLY A 70 5.08 -13.00 -6.70
CA GLY A 70 6.01 -13.31 -7.80
C GLY A 70 7.32 -12.54 -7.71
N VAL A 71 7.99 -12.41 -8.83
CA VAL A 71 9.32 -11.81 -8.94
C VAL A 71 9.19 -10.29 -9.10
N PHE A 72 9.74 -9.53 -8.15
CA PHE A 72 9.89 -8.09 -8.25
C PHE A 72 11.34 -7.75 -8.59
N SER A 73 11.57 -7.06 -9.69
CA SER A 73 12.89 -6.61 -10.10
C SER A 73 12.96 -5.10 -10.12
N GLY A 74 14.03 -4.56 -9.60
CA GLY A 74 14.29 -3.13 -9.60
C GLY A 74 15.77 -2.81 -9.80
N THR A 75 16.04 -1.53 -9.99
CA THR A 75 17.42 -1.03 -10.06
C THR A 75 17.57 0.13 -9.11
N LEU A 76 18.56 0.04 -8.24
CA LEU A 76 19.01 1.15 -7.41
C LEU A 76 20.22 1.78 -8.09
N TYR A 77 20.16 3.07 -8.28
CA TYR A 77 21.23 3.88 -8.85
C TYR A 77 21.92 4.67 -7.77
N GLN A 78 23.22 4.87 -7.90
CA GLN A 78 23.98 5.78 -7.06
C GLN A 78 24.49 6.96 -7.89
N ARG A 79 24.62 8.11 -7.26
CA ARG A 79 25.24 9.32 -7.82
C ARG A 79 25.84 10.14 -6.69
N GLU A 80 26.78 10.99 -7.03
CA GLU A 80 27.26 12.01 -6.13
C GLU A 80 26.40 13.28 -6.24
N GLN A 81 26.02 13.84 -5.12
CA GLN A 81 25.32 15.12 -5.02
C GLN A 81 25.84 15.86 -3.80
N ASP A 82 26.36 17.07 -4.01
CA ASP A 82 26.90 17.93 -2.95
C ASP A 82 27.96 17.22 -2.08
N GLY A 83 28.85 16.42 -2.70
CA GLY A 83 29.89 15.65 -2.05
C GLY A 83 29.41 14.43 -1.26
N GLN A 84 28.16 14.03 -1.40
CA GLN A 84 27.59 12.84 -0.76
C GLN A 84 27.06 11.83 -1.77
N LEU A 85 27.21 10.55 -1.43
CA LEU A 85 26.59 9.48 -2.22
C LEU A 85 25.09 9.42 -1.96
N VAL A 86 24.33 9.58 -3.02
CA VAL A 86 22.88 9.54 -3.04
C VAL A 86 22.42 8.30 -3.81
N TYR A 87 21.46 7.57 -3.25
CA TYR A 87 20.87 6.39 -3.85
C TYR A 87 19.43 6.67 -4.22
N GLY A 88 18.98 6.15 -5.38
CA GLY A 88 17.61 6.36 -5.83
C GLY A 88 17.16 5.32 -6.84
N THR A 89 15.84 5.17 -6.98
CA THR A 89 15.25 4.21 -7.92
C THR A 89 15.09 4.78 -9.34
N ARG A 90 15.35 6.09 -9.51
CA ARG A 90 15.34 6.75 -10.83
C ARG A 90 16.75 6.90 -11.36
N LYS A 91 16.94 6.55 -12.63
CA LYS A 91 18.18 6.86 -13.34
C LYS A 91 18.23 8.37 -13.66
N LEU A 92 19.18 9.06 -13.06
CA LEU A 92 19.43 10.48 -13.28
C LEU A 92 20.78 10.68 -14.00
N PRO A 93 21.01 11.83 -14.64
CA PRO A 93 22.31 12.13 -15.22
C PRO A 93 23.44 11.97 -14.19
N GLY A 94 24.55 11.36 -14.61
CA GLY A 94 25.69 11.07 -13.72
C GLY A 94 25.50 9.88 -12.77
N SER A 95 24.34 9.24 -12.78
CA SER A 95 24.12 8.05 -11.94
C SER A 95 24.65 6.76 -12.57
N THR A 96 25.21 5.90 -11.73
CA THR A 96 25.63 4.54 -12.09
C THR A 96 24.72 3.51 -11.41
N VAL A 97 24.65 2.32 -11.96
CA VAL A 97 23.90 1.22 -11.31
C VAL A 97 24.66 0.80 -10.07
N TYR A 98 24.02 0.90 -8.90
CA TYR A 98 24.55 0.41 -7.64
C TYR A 98 24.15 -1.05 -7.42
N LEU A 99 22.87 -1.34 -7.58
CA LEU A 99 22.32 -2.67 -7.33
C LEU A 99 21.15 -2.94 -8.29
N LYS A 100 21.19 -4.08 -8.96
CA LYS A 100 19.99 -4.65 -9.56
C LYS A 100 19.49 -5.72 -8.60
N PHE A 101 18.26 -5.63 -8.18
CA PHE A 101 17.67 -6.58 -7.26
C PHE A 101 16.47 -7.27 -7.88
N THR A 102 16.35 -8.53 -7.54
CA THR A 102 15.17 -9.33 -7.82
C THR A 102 14.75 -9.92 -6.49
N VAL A 103 13.56 -9.63 -6.07
CA VAL A 103 12.96 -10.24 -4.88
C VAL A 103 12.01 -11.31 -5.37
N GLU A 104 12.39 -12.55 -5.14
CA GLU A 104 11.50 -13.68 -5.36
C GLU A 104 10.75 -13.92 -4.05
N THR A 105 9.45 -13.79 -4.09
CA THR A 105 8.62 -14.28 -2.99
C THR A 105 8.39 -15.77 -3.21
N PRO A 106 8.78 -16.63 -2.26
CA PRO A 106 8.61 -18.07 -2.43
C PRO A 106 7.15 -18.39 -2.77
N PRO A 107 6.90 -19.21 -3.81
CA PRO A 107 5.55 -19.70 -4.04
C PRO A 107 5.16 -20.59 -2.86
N GLY A 108 4.10 -20.23 -2.14
CA GLY A 108 3.45 -21.12 -1.20
C GLY A 108 3.51 -20.80 0.28
N GLU A 109 4.23 -19.75 0.72
CA GLU A 109 3.92 -19.25 2.06
C GLU A 109 2.63 -18.44 1.95
N PRO A 110 1.53 -18.85 2.65
CA PRO A 110 0.38 -18.00 2.76
C PRO A 110 0.84 -16.69 3.41
N ALA A 111 0.62 -15.58 2.72
CA ALA A 111 0.99 -14.24 3.19
C ALA A 111 0.41 -13.94 4.57
N HIS A 112 -0.57 -14.69 4.98
CA HIS A 112 -1.15 -14.74 6.32
C HIS A 112 -1.63 -16.15 6.66
N PRO A 113 -1.46 -16.60 7.91
CA PRO A 113 -2.25 -17.71 8.43
C PRO A 113 -3.71 -17.25 8.51
N GLY A 114 -4.48 -17.56 7.46
CA GLY A 114 -5.85 -17.08 7.30
C GLY A 114 -5.89 -15.57 7.06
N LEU A 115 -7.02 -15.09 6.67
CA LEU A 115 -7.35 -13.70 6.35
C LEU A 115 -7.10 -12.68 7.46
N GLY A 116 -6.33 -12.94 8.48
CA GLY A 116 -6.26 -12.12 9.68
C GLY A 116 -7.67 -11.66 10.08
N LYS A 117 -7.96 -11.31 11.29
CA LYS A 117 -9.32 -10.85 11.66
C LYS A 117 -9.74 -9.76 10.67
N VAL A 118 -10.71 -10.07 9.82
CA VAL A 118 -11.32 -9.08 8.93
C VAL A 118 -11.72 -7.88 9.78
N GLY A 119 -11.05 -6.75 9.60
CA GLY A 119 -11.19 -5.58 10.46
C GLY A 119 -12.61 -5.05 10.51
N LYS A 120 -12.91 -4.20 11.50
CA LYS A 120 -14.18 -3.48 11.55
C LYS A 120 -14.23 -2.46 10.39
N PRO A 121 -15.41 -2.19 9.82
CA PRO A 121 -15.57 -1.11 8.84
C PRO A 121 -15.07 0.23 9.40
N ARG A 122 -14.29 0.96 8.59
CA ARG A 122 -13.76 2.29 8.90
C ARG A 122 -14.46 3.31 8.02
N LEU A 123 -15.60 3.80 8.47
CA LEU A 123 -16.49 4.66 7.67
C LEU A 123 -15.99 6.10 7.57
N ASP A 124 -15.22 6.54 8.54
CA ASP A 124 -14.61 7.86 8.67
C ASP A 124 -13.47 8.09 7.66
N MET A 125 -12.75 7.01 7.33
CA MET A 125 -11.59 7.10 6.44
C MET A 125 -12.01 7.51 5.03
N TYR A 126 -11.51 8.67 4.61
CA TYR A 126 -11.77 9.25 3.28
C TYR A 126 -13.26 9.25 2.87
N ALA A 127 -14.15 9.49 3.84
CA ALA A 127 -15.60 9.35 3.66
C ALA A 127 -16.15 10.18 2.48
N LYS A 128 -15.68 11.42 2.34
CA LYS A 128 -16.09 12.33 1.25
C LYS A 128 -15.59 11.82 -0.12
N GLN A 129 -14.35 11.34 -0.17
CA GLN A 129 -13.70 10.86 -1.38
C GLN A 129 -14.39 9.60 -1.91
N PHE A 130 -14.65 8.61 -1.04
CA PHE A 130 -15.35 7.39 -1.43
C PHE A 130 -16.78 7.68 -1.91
N LYS A 131 -17.52 8.53 -1.20
CA LYS A 131 -18.87 8.93 -1.60
C LYS A 131 -18.87 9.63 -2.95
N ALA A 132 -17.92 10.53 -3.20
CA ALA A 132 -17.77 11.23 -4.48
C ALA A 132 -17.40 10.27 -5.61
N ALA A 133 -16.44 9.36 -5.39
CA ALA A 133 -16.02 8.37 -6.36
C ALA A 133 -17.14 7.37 -6.69
N ALA A 134 -17.88 6.90 -5.69
CA ALA A 134 -19.05 6.05 -5.89
C ALA A 134 -20.12 6.75 -6.75
N LYS A 135 -20.43 8.01 -6.44
CA LYS A 135 -21.40 8.82 -7.21
C LYS A 135 -20.95 9.01 -8.67
N SER A 136 -19.68 9.33 -8.91
CA SER A 136 -19.16 9.62 -10.26
C SER A 136 -19.01 8.38 -11.12
N THR A 137 -18.71 7.23 -10.53
CA THR A 137 -18.48 5.99 -11.27
C THR A 137 -19.68 5.05 -11.32
N GLY A 138 -20.60 5.17 -10.35
CA GLY A 138 -21.68 4.22 -10.14
C GLY A 138 -21.25 2.92 -9.46
N VAL A 139 -19.99 2.83 -9.00
CA VAL A 139 -19.51 1.71 -8.20
C VAL A 139 -20.01 1.87 -6.76
N GLU A 140 -20.49 0.78 -6.17
CA GLU A 140 -21.01 0.79 -4.79
C GLU A 140 -19.94 1.26 -3.80
N ASP A 141 -20.28 2.22 -2.91
CA ASP A 141 -19.36 2.75 -1.88
C ASP A 141 -18.82 1.61 -0.98
N ALA A 142 -19.69 0.68 -0.59
CA ALA A 142 -19.29 -0.49 0.19
C ALA A 142 -18.23 -1.34 -0.54
N TRP A 143 -18.35 -1.50 -1.86
CA TRP A 143 -17.39 -2.25 -2.66
C TRP A 143 -16.06 -1.52 -2.78
N LEU A 144 -16.07 -0.21 -3.05
CA LEU A 144 -14.86 0.61 -3.10
C LEU A 144 -14.07 0.55 -1.79
N ARG A 145 -14.76 0.69 -0.65
CA ARG A 145 -14.14 0.62 0.67
C ARG A 145 -13.60 -0.75 1.00
N SER A 146 -14.28 -1.82 0.58
CA SER A 146 -13.79 -3.18 0.83
C SER A 146 -12.50 -3.47 0.08
N ILE A 147 -12.37 -3.01 -1.14
CA ILE A 147 -11.12 -3.10 -1.91
C ILE A 147 -10.03 -2.28 -1.22
N ALA A 148 -10.25 -0.98 -0.94
CA ALA A 148 -9.26 -0.13 -0.28
C ALA A 148 -8.81 -0.68 1.09
N HIS A 149 -9.75 -1.24 1.86
CA HIS A 149 -9.44 -1.88 3.14
C HIS A 149 -8.58 -3.14 2.97
N ALA A 150 -8.89 -3.95 1.95
CA ALA A 150 -8.11 -5.14 1.65
C ALA A 150 -6.71 -4.78 1.15
N GLU A 151 -6.58 -3.73 0.35
CA GLU A 151 -5.35 -3.29 -0.32
C GLU A 151 -4.35 -2.65 0.63
N SER A 152 -4.75 -1.63 1.36
CA SER A 152 -3.84 -0.83 2.17
C SER A 152 -4.30 -0.60 3.61
N GLY A 153 -5.50 -1.06 3.98
CA GLY A 153 -6.14 -0.62 5.22
C GLY A 153 -6.35 0.89 5.27
N PHE A 154 -6.51 1.53 4.10
CA PHE A 154 -6.62 2.99 3.89
C PHE A 154 -5.32 3.77 4.12
N ASP A 155 -4.16 3.14 4.06
CA ASP A 155 -2.88 3.84 4.12
C ASP A 155 -2.57 4.50 2.76
N ALA A 156 -2.58 5.85 2.75
CA ALA A 156 -2.24 6.61 1.56
C ALA A 156 -0.76 6.50 1.17
N ASN A 157 0.10 6.10 2.09
CA ASN A 157 1.54 5.98 1.85
C ASN A 157 1.97 4.54 1.54
N ALA A 158 1.02 3.61 1.49
CA ALA A 158 1.32 2.22 1.23
C ALA A 158 2.06 2.04 -0.10
N LEU A 159 3.16 1.30 -0.06
CA LEU A 159 3.95 0.88 -1.21
C LEU A 159 4.19 -0.62 -1.10
N SER A 160 3.67 -1.38 -2.05
CA SER A 160 3.92 -2.82 -2.07
C SER A 160 5.30 -3.16 -2.64
N PRO A 161 5.84 -4.35 -2.36
CA PRO A 161 7.08 -4.82 -2.97
C PRO A 161 7.05 -4.85 -4.50
N LYS A 162 5.87 -4.98 -5.11
CA LYS A 162 5.66 -4.94 -6.56
C LYS A 162 5.49 -3.53 -7.13
N GLY A 163 5.50 -2.51 -6.27
CA GLY A 163 5.33 -1.14 -6.68
C GLY A 163 3.89 -0.66 -6.78
N ALA A 164 2.91 -1.40 -6.24
CA ALA A 164 1.55 -0.90 -6.07
C ALA A 164 1.53 0.22 -5.02
N GLN A 165 0.73 1.26 -5.24
CA GLN A 165 0.87 2.52 -4.51
C GLN A 165 -0.45 3.06 -3.98
N GLY A 166 -0.40 3.65 -2.78
CA GLY A 166 -1.46 4.45 -2.18
C GLY A 166 -2.67 3.66 -1.69
N VAL A 167 -3.76 4.37 -1.38
CA VAL A 167 -4.98 3.81 -0.75
C VAL A 167 -5.53 2.61 -1.50
N MET A 168 -5.53 2.67 -2.84
CA MET A 168 -6.12 1.65 -3.70
C MET A 168 -5.08 0.70 -4.30
N GLN A 169 -3.80 0.81 -3.90
CA GLN A 169 -2.68 -0.02 -4.37
C GLN A 169 -2.65 -0.18 -5.90
N LEU A 170 -2.63 0.96 -6.57
CA LEU A 170 -2.59 0.97 -8.03
C LEU A 170 -1.17 0.69 -8.51
N MET A 171 -1.04 -0.25 -9.44
CA MET A 171 0.21 -0.45 -10.18
C MET A 171 0.53 0.78 -11.04
N PRO A 172 1.82 1.10 -11.27
CA PRO A 172 2.22 2.27 -12.04
C PRO A 172 1.54 2.39 -13.42
N ASP A 173 1.39 1.27 -14.13
CA ASP A 173 0.71 1.25 -15.42
C ASP A 173 -0.79 1.59 -15.31
N VAL A 174 -1.45 1.11 -14.25
CA VAL A 174 -2.85 1.45 -13.96
C VAL A 174 -2.97 2.92 -13.58
N SER A 175 -2.07 3.43 -12.74
CA SER A 175 -2.01 4.85 -12.38
C SER A 175 -1.86 5.72 -13.62
N LYS A 176 -0.94 5.37 -14.53
CA LYS A 176 -0.73 6.06 -15.80
C LYS A 176 -1.97 6.01 -16.70
N GLN A 177 -2.61 4.84 -16.83
CA GLN A 177 -3.83 4.66 -17.63
C GLN A 177 -4.96 5.59 -17.19
N TYR A 178 -5.08 5.84 -15.88
CA TYR A 178 -6.12 6.70 -15.31
C TYR A 178 -5.67 8.14 -15.05
N GLY A 179 -4.48 8.54 -15.49
CA GLY A 179 -3.97 9.90 -15.40
C GLY A 179 -3.65 10.35 -13.97
N VAL A 180 -3.23 9.41 -13.11
CA VAL A 180 -2.81 9.70 -11.72
C VAL A 180 -1.45 10.40 -11.77
N VAL A 181 -1.39 11.59 -11.18
CA VAL A 181 -0.15 12.36 -11.04
C VAL A 181 0.57 12.00 -9.75
N ASP A 182 -0.19 11.91 -8.66
CA ASP A 182 0.30 11.49 -7.36
C ASP A 182 -0.49 10.28 -6.84
N PRO A 183 0.04 9.04 -6.97
CA PRO A 183 -0.64 7.83 -6.52
C PRO A 183 -0.81 7.74 -4.99
N TYR A 184 -0.11 8.58 -4.22
CA TYR A 184 -0.26 8.69 -2.77
C TYR A 184 -1.26 9.79 -2.36
N SER A 185 -1.76 10.58 -3.32
CA SER A 185 -2.94 11.40 -3.11
C SER A 185 -4.16 10.49 -2.93
N SER A 186 -4.76 10.51 -1.74
CA SER A 186 -5.96 9.71 -1.48
C SER A 186 -7.09 10.02 -2.46
N VAL A 187 -7.21 11.27 -2.90
CA VAL A 187 -8.21 11.70 -3.89
C VAL A 187 -7.95 11.04 -5.23
N GLU A 188 -6.72 11.14 -5.74
CA GLU A 188 -6.37 10.58 -7.05
C GLU A 188 -6.43 9.06 -7.04
N SER A 189 -5.86 8.43 -5.99
CA SER A 189 -5.84 6.98 -5.82
C SER A 189 -7.26 6.40 -5.78
N ILE A 190 -8.16 6.97 -4.96
CA ILE A 190 -9.55 6.50 -4.84
C ILE A 190 -10.31 6.71 -6.15
N ASN A 191 -10.18 7.86 -6.81
CA ASN A 191 -10.86 8.13 -8.07
C ASN A 191 -10.38 7.21 -9.20
N ALA A 192 -9.09 6.96 -9.31
CA ALA A 192 -8.54 6.07 -10.31
C ALA A 192 -8.92 4.61 -10.04
N GLY A 193 -8.82 4.17 -8.78
CA GLY A 193 -9.25 2.83 -8.36
C GLY A 193 -10.75 2.59 -8.63
N ALA A 194 -11.59 3.58 -8.38
CA ALA A 194 -13.02 3.49 -8.68
C ALA A 194 -13.30 3.37 -10.19
N ARG A 195 -12.57 4.11 -11.03
CA ARG A 195 -12.68 3.99 -12.49
C ARG A 195 -12.16 2.63 -12.98
N HIS A 196 -11.08 2.14 -12.39
CA HIS A 196 -10.56 0.81 -12.69
C HIS A 196 -11.58 -0.27 -12.32
N LEU A 197 -12.14 -0.23 -11.12
CA LEU A 197 -13.19 -1.15 -10.68
C LEU A 197 -14.43 -1.09 -11.57
N LYS A 198 -14.86 0.11 -12.01
CA LYS A 198 -15.95 0.23 -12.99
C LYS A 198 -15.65 -0.53 -14.29
N SER A 199 -14.42 -0.45 -14.80
CA SER A 199 -14.01 -1.16 -16.00
C SER A 199 -14.03 -2.68 -15.81
N LEU A 200 -13.58 -3.16 -14.66
CA LEU A 200 -13.61 -4.58 -14.28
C LEU A 200 -15.05 -5.09 -14.11
N LEU A 201 -15.91 -4.34 -13.43
CA LEU A 201 -17.33 -4.66 -13.29
C LEU A 201 -18.03 -4.80 -14.64
N LYS A 202 -17.75 -3.88 -15.59
CA LYS A 202 -18.26 -3.99 -16.95
C LYS A 202 -17.74 -5.25 -17.65
N ARG A 203 -16.43 -5.54 -17.53
CA ARG A 203 -15.78 -6.69 -18.17
C ARG A 203 -16.34 -8.01 -17.68
N TYR A 204 -16.53 -8.15 -16.39
CA TYR A 204 -16.98 -9.38 -15.73
C TYR A 204 -18.48 -9.39 -15.42
N LYS A 205 -19.28 -8.53 -16.08
CA LYS A 205 -20.75 -8.51 -15.96
C LYS A 205 -21.23 -8.44 -14.49
N ASN A 206 -20.55 -7.66 -13.68
CA ASN A 206 -20.78 -7.48 -12.24
C ASN A 206 -20.53 -8.74 -11.37
N ASP A 207 -19.81 -9.73 -11.87
CA ASP A 207 -19.32 -10.82 -11.03
C ASP A 207 -18.23 -10.31 -10.09
N LEU A 208 -18.60 -10.03 -8.85
CA LEU A 208 -17.71 -9.44 -7.84
C LEU A 208 -16.52 -10.36 -7.49
N THR A 209 -16.70 -11.68 -7.63
CA THR A 209 -15.64 -12.67 -7.40
C THR A 209 -14.54 -12.52 -8.43
N LEU A 210 -14.92 -12.47 -9.70
CA LEU A 210 -13.98 -12.28 -10.81
C LEU A 210 -13.38 -10.88 -10.82
N VAL A 211 -14.14 -9.86 -10.41
CA VAL A 211 -13.66 -8.49 -10.26
C VAL A 211 -12.57 -8.41 -9.19
N ALA A 212 -12.79 -8.99 -8.01
CA ALA A 212 -11.78 -9.03 -6.96
C ALA A 212 -10.53 -9.80 -7.39
N ALA A 213 -10.72 -10.97 -8.03
CA ALA A 213 -9.60 -11.75 -8.54
C ALA A 213 -8.79 -11.00 -9.60
N ALA A 214 -9.46 -10.27 -10.50
CA ALA A 214 -8.81 -9.49 -11.55
C ALA A 214 -8.12 -8.23 -11.01
N TYR A 215 -8.64 -7.64 -9.95
CA TYR A 215 -8.02 -6.51 -9.27
C TYR A 215 -6.69 -6.92 -8.64
N ASN A 216 -6.66 -8.06 -7.96
CA ASN A 216 -5.47 -8.57 -7.27
C ASN A 216 -4.48 -9.23 -8.24
N ALA A 217 -4.92 -10.19 -9.07
CA ALA A 217 -4.04 -11.01 -9.91
C ALA A 217 -3.89 -10.48 -11.34
N GLY A 218 -4.67 -9.48 -11.72
CA GLY A 218 -4.72 -8.94 -13.07
C GLY A 218 -5.66 -9.70 -14.00
N ILE A 219 -6.14 -8.99 -15.03
CA ILE A 219 -7.06 -9.52 -16.05
C ILE A 219 -6.46 -10.73 -16.78
N GLY A 220 -5.14 -10.70 -17.05
CA GLY A 220 -4.45 -11.77 -17.77
C GLY A 220 -4.52 -13.11 -17.04
N ALA A 221 -4.37 -13.12 -15.72
CA ALA A 221 -4.47 -14.32 -14.90
C ALA A 221 -5.90 -14.89 -14.92
N VAL A 222 -6.90 -14.04 -14.67
CA VAL A 222 -8.32 -14.47 -14.71
C VAL A 222 -8.73 -15.01 -16.09
N THR A 223 -8.22 -14.40 -17.16
CA THR A 223 -8.47 -14.89 -18.53
C THR A 223 -7.82 -16.24 -18.78
N ARG A 224 -6.56 -16.41 -18.36
CA ARG A 224 -5.81 -17.67 -18.51
C ARG A 224 -6.49 -18.84 -17.80
N TYR A 225 -6.93 -18.62 -16.58
CA TYR A 225 -7.55 -19.65 -15.75
C TYR A 225 -9.08 -19.73 -15.93
N LYS A 226 -9.67 -18.87 -16.76
CA LYS A 226 -11.12 -18.78 -16.99
C LYS A 226 -11.94 -18.67 -15.70
N GLY A 227 -11.38 -18.05 -14.69
CA GLY A 227 -11.94 -17.93 -13.34
C GLY A 227 -10.95 -17.36 -12.35
N VAL A 228 -11.20 -17.56 -11.06
CA VAL A 228 -10.24 -17.20 -10.01
C VAL A 228 -8.97 -18.05 -10.18
N PRO A 229 -7.80 -17.42 -10.33
CA PRO A 229 -6.56 -18.15 -10.47
C PRO A 229 -6.29 -19.03 -9.23
N PRO A 230 -5.63 -20.19 -9.37
CA PRO A 230 -5.29 -21.07 -8.26
C PRO A 230 -4.09 -20.54 -7.45
N TYR A 231 -4.04 -19.23 -7.26
CA TYR A 231 -3.05 -18.56 -6.42
C TYR A 231 -3.64 -18.43 -5.02
N ALA A 232 -2.98 -18.99 -4.01
CA ALA A 232 -3.45 -18.97 -2.63
C ALA A 232 -3.73 -17.52 -2.14
N GLU A 233 -2.88 -16.57 -2.54
CA GLU A 233 -3.08 -15.15 -2.26
C GLU A 233 -4.36 -14.61 -2.86
N THR A 234 -4.61 -14.87 -4.15
CA THR A 234 -5.79 -14.34 -4.84
C THR A 234 -7.07 -14.95 -4.29
N GLN A 235 -7.06 -16.24 -3.96
CA GLN A 235 -8.21 -16.91 -3.34
C GLN A 235 -8.52 -16.27 -1.97
N ALA A 236 -7.51 -16.12 -1.12
CA ALA A 236 -7.66 -15.48 0.18
C ALA A 236 -8.08 -13.99 0.06
N TYR A 237 -7.57 -13.27 -0.95
CA TYR A 237 -7.96 -11.90 -1.23
C TYR A 237 -9.46 -11.79 -1.58
N VAL A 238 -9.93 -12.66 -2.47
CA VAL A 238 -11.35 -12.70 -2.87
C VAL A 238 -12.26 -12.91 -1.66
N GLU A 239 -11.94 -13.88 -0.80
CA GLU A 239 -12.71 -14.14 0.42
C GLU A 239 -12.69 -12.93 1.37
N LYS A 240 -11.52 -12.32 1.57
CA LYS A 240 -11.37 -11.13 2.42
C LYS A 240 -12.21 -9.96 1.92
N VAL A 241 -12.16 -9.68 0.62
CA VAL A 241 -12.93 -8.58 0.03
C VAL A 241 -14.43 -8.83 0.15
N GLN A 242 -14.89 -10.07 -0.09
CA GLN A 242 -16.31 -10.43 0.07
C GLN A 242 -16.78 -10.26 1.52
N ALA A 243 -16.00 -10.71 2.49
CA ALA A 243 -16.33 -10.54 3.90
C ALA A 243 -16.36 -9.05 4.32
N LEU A 244 -15.40 -8.25 3.83
CA LEU A 244 -15.40 -6.80 4.03
C LEU A 244 -16.62 -6.14 3.38
N HIS A 245 -16.97 -6.54 2.16
CA HIS A 245 -18.11 -5.98 1.43
C HIS A 245 -19.42 -6.18 2.20
N GLN A 246 -19.66 -7.37 2.70
CA GLN A 246 -20.83 -7.64 3.56
C GLN A 246 -20.87 -6.70 4.78
N ARG A 247 -19.74 -6.55 5.48
CA ARG A 247 -19.64 -5.67 6.66
C ARG A 247 -19.85 -4.19 6.30
N TYR A 248 -19.26 -3.72 5.21
CA TYR A 248 -19.45 -2.33 4.76
C TYR A 248 -20.89 -2.07 4.33
N ARG A 249 -21.53 -3.01 3.64
CA ARG A 249 -22.97 -2.89 3.30
C ARG A 249 -23.85 -2.81 4.55
N GLN A 250 -23.60 -3.61 5.54
CA GLN A 250 -24.33 -3.56 6.82
C GLN A 250 -24.09 -2.21 7.53
N ALA A 251 -22.87 -1.72 7.55
CA ALA A 251 -22.51 -0.49 8.26
C ALA A 251 -22.97 0.79 7.54
N LEU A 252 -23.01 0.79 6.21
CA LEU A 252 -23.47 1.94 5.40
C LEU A 252 -25.00 1.96 5.22
N GLY A 253 -25.69 0.85 5.51
CA GLY A 253 -27.10 0.69 5.22
C GLY A 253 -27.40 0.42 3.75
N PRO A 254 -28.69 0.26 3.38
CA PRO A 254 -29.06 0.02 1.99
C PRO A 254 -28.62 1.18 1.10
N ALA A 255 -28.07 0.84 -0.08
CA ALA A 255 -27.73 1.84 -1.08
C ALA A 255 -28.96 2.69 -1.43
N PRO A 256 -28.80 4.01 -1.59
CA PRO A 256 -29.92 4.83 -2.04
C PRO A 256 -30.47 4.29 -3.36
N LEU A 257 -31.77 4.10 -3.42
CA LEU A 257 -32.45 3.61 -4.61
C LEU A 257 -32.11 4.50 -5.81
N LYS A 258 -31.83 3.87 -6.94
CA LYS A 258 -31.69 4.63 -8.20
C LYS A 258 -32.99 5.38 -8.45
N PRO A 259 -32.93 6.60 -9.02
CA PRO A 259 -34.14 7.41 -9.25
C PRO A 259 -35.29 6.66 -9.95
N ALA A 260 -34.97 5.77 -10.89
CA ALA A 260 -35.96 4.94 -11.55
C ALA A 260 -36.64 3.92 -10.62
N ASP A 261 -35.87 3.28 -9.73
CA ASP A 261 -36.38 2.29 -8.77
C ASP A 261 -37.19 2.95 -7.67
N ALA A 262 -36.79 4.16 -7.25
CA ALA A 262 -37.52 4.97 -6.27
C ALA A 262 -38.91 5.38 -6.79
N ILE A 263 -39.03 5.69 -8.09
CA ILE A 263 -40.30 6.01 -8.73
C ILE A 263 -41.21 4.78 -8.79
N GLN A 264 -40.67 3.62 -9.17
CA GLN A 264 -41.43 2.37 -9.21
C GLN A 264 -41.91 1.92 -7.80
N GLN A 265 -41.08 2.14 -6.78
CA GLN A 265 -41.46 1.79 -5.41
C GLN A 265 -42.55 2.72 -4.87
N LYS A 266 -42.53 4.02 -5.22
CA LYS A 266 -43.60 4.96 -4.90
C LYS A 266 -44.92 4.61 -5.62
N LEU A 267 -44.84 4.17 -6.89
CA LEU A 267 -46.04 3.75 -7.63
C LEU A 267 -46.68 2.47 -7.08
N LYS A 268 -45.89 1.59 -6.47
CA LYS A 268 -46.38 0.35 -5.84
C LYS A 268 -46.89 0.54 -4.40
N SER A 269 -46.54 1.65 -3.75
CA SER A 269 -46.92 1.96 -2.37
C SER A 269 -48.05 3.00 -2.28
N SER A 270 -48.57 3.49 -3.39
CA SER A 270 -49.78 4.33 -3.41
C SER A 270 -51.02 3.45 -3.38
N PRO A 271 -51.92 3.66 -2.40
CA PRO A 271 -53.13 2.83 -2.22
C PRO A 271 -54.12 2.93 -3.39
#